data_3e4bb2b2556ab1df93f52c517addf163
#
_entry.id   3e4bb2b2556ab1df93f52c517addf163
#
_cell.length_a   1.000
_cell.length_b   1.000
_cell.length_c   1.000
_cell.angle_alpha   90.00
_cell.angle_beta   90.00
_cell.angle_gamma   90.00
#
_symmetry.space_group_name_H-M   'P 1'
#
loop_
_entity.id
_entity.type
_entity.pdbx_description
1 polymer ?
#
loop_
_entity_poly.entity_id
_entity_poly.type
_entity_poly.pdbx_seq_one_letter_code
_entity_poly.pdbx_strand_id
1 'polypeptide(L)'
;MNAYFRLIISQTGTAIELIPQTVGGSPLSVDEIAAYLQLKGIVDYDIKLIYQTIGRLKDKPVQIPLCSMRSYQENEMCFFRMSEDKMTVTARFIAPSNAGSTMSKDEILKDLYARQIRFGIDEAAIDAFLKNRTYCTDIVVARGKEPRHGENAWIEYFFETDLQAKPTR
;
A
#
# COMPACT_ATOMS: atom_id res chain seq x y z
N MET A 1 15.59 -0.77 0.49
CA MET A 1 14.29 -0.14 0.61
C MET A 1 13.83 0.33 -0.76
N ASN A 2 12.58 0.07 -1.09
CA ASN A 2 12.04 0.48 -2.39
C ASN A 2 11.90 1.99 -2.46
N ALA A 3 11.92 2.51 -3.66
CA ALA A 3 11.54 3.89 -3.90
C ALA A 3 10.07 4.07 -3.54
N TYR A 4 9.71 5.26 -3.13
CA TYR A 4 8.33 5.56 -2.82
C TYR A 4 8.06 7.04 -3.09
N PHE A 5 6.83 7.45 -2.88
CA PHE A 5 6.43 8.83 -3.16
C PHE A 5 5.47 9.29 -2.08
N ARG A 6 5.31 10.60 -1.97
CA ARG A 6 4.32 11.18 -1.07
C ARG A 6 3.93 12.55 -1.60
N LEU A 7 2.79 13.03 -1.16
CA LEU A 7 2.38 14.38 -1.49
C LEU A 7 2.96 15.36 -0.48
N ILE A 8 3.35 16.52 -0.97
CA ILE A 8 3.78 17.63 -0.12
C ILE A 8 2.71 18.70 -0.30
N ILE A 9 1.98 18.95 0.75
CA ILE A 9 0.84 19.88 0.72
C ILE A 9 1.19 21.10 1.54
N SER A 10 1.09 22.24 0.93
CA SER A 10 1.38 23.52 1.57
C SER A 10 0.36 24.54 1.17
N GLN A 11 0.46 25.73 1.77
CA GLN A 11 -0.46 26.82 1.44
C GLN A 11 -0.26 27.32 0.02
N THR A 12 0.91 27.11 -0.55
CA THR A 12 1.22 27.59 -1.91
C THR A 12 0.91 26.57 -2.99
N GLY A 13 0.58 25.35 -2.63
CA GLY A 13 0.26 24.33 -3.62
C GLY A 13 0.58 22.94 -3.17
N THR A 14 0.43 22.02 -4.08
CA THR A 14 0.68 20.61 -3.86
C THR A 14 1.80 20.15 -4.80
N ALA A 15 2.69 19.33 -4.27
CA ALA A 15 3.75 18.70 -5.06
C ALA A 15 3.78 17.23 -4.74
N ILE A 16 4.34 16.44 -5.64
CA ILE A 16 4.63 15.04 -5.36
C ILE A 16 6.14 14.91 -5.18
N GLU A 17 6.54 14.29 -4.10
CA GLU A 17 7.95 14.04 -3.82
C GLU A 17 8.27 12.59 -4.13
N LEU A 18 9.28 12.39 -4.97
CA LEU A 18 9.73 11.06 -5.36
C LEU A 18 10.99 10.74 -4.58
N ILE A 19 10.97 9.66 -3.82
CA ILE A 19 12.10 9.26 -2.98
C ILE A 19 12.78 8.07 -3.63
N PRO A 20 14.11 8.14 -3.88
CA PRO A 20 14.80 7.05 -4.57
C PRO A 20 14.93 5.81 -3.70
N GLN A 21 15.10 4.67 -4.35
CA GLN A 21 15.35 3.43 -3.65
C GLN A 21 16.76 3.42 -3.09
N THR A 22 16.95 2.62 -2.06
CA THR A 22 18.28 2.32 -1.54
C THR A 22 18.77 1.02 -2.16
N VAL A 23 19.99 0.62 -1.83
CA VAL A 23 20.60 -0.57 -2.40
C VAL A 23 19.68 -1.79 -2.18
N GLY A 24 19.41 -2.51 -3.25
CA GLY A 24 18.54 -3.68 -3.20
C GLY A 24 17.06 -3.37 -3.36
N GLY A 25 16.67 -2.10 -3.40
CA GLY A 25 15.28 -1.73 -3.57
C GLY A 25 14.87 -1.63 -5.03
N SER A 26 13.57 -1.54 -5.23
CA SER A 26 12.97 -1.41 -6.57
C SER A 26 12.65 0.05 -6.89
N PRO A 27 12.68 0.42 -8.17
CA PRO A 27 12.33 1.78 -8.55
C PRO A 27 10.83 2.03 -8.49
N LEU A 28 10.47 3.30 -8.63
CA LEU A 28 9.07 3.69 -8.65
C LEU A 28 8.37 3.22 -9.92
N SER A 29 7.09 2.94 -9.80
CA SER A 29 6.22 2.64 -10.92
C SER A 29 5.39 3.87 -11.26
N VAL A 30 5.46 4.33 -12.49
CA VAL A 30 4.65 5.46 -12.91
C VAL A 30 3.17 5.11 -12.85
N ASP A 31 2.83 3.86 -13.11
CA ASP A 31 1.44 3.43 -13.06
C ASP A 31 0.86 3.52 -11.64
N GLU A 32 1.67 3.17 -10.66
CA GLU A 32 1.25 3.26 -9.27
C GLU A 32 1.01 4.71 -8.86
N ILE A 33 1.89 5.60 -9.28
CA ILE A 33 1.74 7.02 -9.01
C ILE A 33 0.47 7.56 -9.67
N ALA A 34 0.25 7.22 -10.93
CA ALA A 34 -0.92 7.67 -11.65
C ALA A 34 -2.21 7.18 -10.99
N ALA A 35 -2.22 5.92 -10.56
CA ALA A 35 -3.38 5.34 -9.89
C ALA A 35 -3.66 6.07 -8.57
N TYR A 36 -2.61 6.37 -7.82
CA TYR A 36 -2.75 7.09 -6.56
C TYR A 36 -3.30 8.50 -6.77
N LEU A 37 -2.75 9.22 -7.75
CA LEU A 37 -3.20 10.58 -8.03
C LEU A 37 -4.66 10.58 -8.48
N GLN A 38 -5.03 9.61 -9.30
CA GLN A 38 -6.40 9.47 -9.73
C GLN A 38 -7.34 9.18 -8.56
N LEU A 39 -6.91 8.30 -7.66
CA LEU A 39 -7.68 7.96 -6.49
C LEU A 39 -7.93 9.19 -5.60
N LYS A 40 -6.96 10.10 -5.57
CA LYS A 40 -7.07 11.32 -4.77
C LYS A 40 -7.76 12.46 -5.54
N GLY A 41 -8.22 12.21 -6.75
CA GLY A 41 -8.90 13.20 -7.53
C GLY A 41 -7.97 14.25 -8.14
N ILE A 42 -6.68 13.95 -8.20
CA ILE A 42 -5.71 14.85 -8.80
C ILE A 42 -5.55 14.45 -10.25
N VAL A 43 -5.94 15.33 -11.16
CA VAL A 43 -5.87 15.05 -12.59
C VAL A 43 -4.94 16.01 -13.33
N ASP A 44 -4.50 17.06 -12.65
CA ASP A 44 -3.69 18.12 -13.26
C ASP A 44 -2.21 17.85 -13.00
N TYR A 45 -1.68 16.82 -13.63
CA TYR A 45 -0.26 16.47 -13.49
C TYR A 45 0.28 16.08 -14.84
N ASP A 46 1.62 16.20 -14.97
CA ASP A 46 2.31 15.86 -16.20
C ASP A 46 2.94 14.49 -16.04
N ILE A 47 2.28 13.48 -16.58
CA ILE A 47 2.73 12.10 -16.45
C ILE A 47 4.09 11.87 -17.12
N LYS A 48 4.34 12.58 -18.21
CA LYS A 48 5.63 12.44 -18.89
C LYS A 48 6.77 12.96 -18.04
N LEU A 49 6.54 14.08 -17.36
CA LEU A 49 7.55 14.65 -16.48
C LEU A 49 7.83 13.72 -15.32
N ILE A 50 6.78 13.11 -14.76
CA ILE A 50 6.93 12.15 -13.68
C ILE A 50 7.75 10.95 -14.16
N TYR A 51 7.41 10.43 -15.31
CA TYR A 51 8.11 9.27 -15.87
C TYR A 51 9.59 9.59 -16.09
N GLN A 52 9.89 10.75 -16.67
CA GLN A 52 11.26 11.14 -16.92
C GLN A 52 12.03 11.37 -15.62
N THR A 53 11.36 11.94 -14.63
CA THR A 53 12.00 12.19 -13.34
C THR A 53 12.34 10.90 -12.63
N ILE A 54 11.46 9.90 -12.73
CA ILE A 54 11.73 8.58 -12.15
C ILE A 54 13.03 8.02 -12.76
N GLY A 55 13.21 8.15 -14.06
CA GLY A 55 14.42 7.67 -14.74
C GLY A 55 15.67 8.39 -14.33
N ARG A 56 15.57 9.59 -13.81
CA ARG A 56 16.71 10.38 -13.37
C ARG A 56 16.90 10.38 -11.86
N LEU A 57 16.02 9.71 -11.15
CA LEU A 57 16.07 9.68 -9.70
C LEU A 57 17.26 8.84 -9.24
N LYS A 58 18.12 9.41 -8.41
CA LYS A 58 19.34 8.72 -7.96
C LYS A 58 19.48 8.70 -6.45
N ASP A 59 20.06 9.76 -5.90
CA ASP A 59 20.40 9.76 -4.49
C ASP A 59 19.53 10.65 -3.63
N LYS A 60 18.84 11.58 -4.25
CA LYS A 60 18.10 12.60 -3.52
C LYS A 60 16.67 12.63 -3.96
N PRO A 61 15.75 12.90 -3.03
CA PRO A 61 14.35 13.09 -3.41
C PRO A 61 14.19 14.27 -4.35
N VAL A 62 13.20 14.18 -5.22
CA VAL A 62 12.87 15.23 -6.17
C VAL A 62 11.40 15.55 -6.04
N GLN A 63 11.05 16.83 -6.03
CA GLN A 63 9.67 17.25 -5.96
C GLN A 63 9.22 17.76 -7.32
N ILE A 64 8.01 17.37 -7.71
CA ILE A 64 7.38 17.83 -8.93
C ILE A 64 6.11 18.58 -8.54
N PRO A 65 5.97 19.85 -8.89
CA PRO A 65 4.78 20.58 -8.51
C PRO A 65 3.58 20.06 -9.29
N LEU A 66 2.42 20.06 -8.62
CA LEU A 66 1.15 19.75 -9.21
C LEU A 66 0.30 21.02 -9.12
N CYS A 67 -0.69 21.11 -10.00
CA CYS A 67 -1.53 22.32 -10.01
C CYS A 67 -2.64 22.24 -8.97
N SER A 68 -2.92 21.06 -8.46
CA SER A 68 -3.99 20.87 -7.48
C SER A 68 -3.68 21.54 -6.16
N MET A 69 -4.67 22.20 -5.59
CA MET A 69 -4.56 22.76 -4.26
C MET A 69 -5.38 21.91 -3.32
N ARG A 70 -4.80 21.60 -2.15
CA ARG A 70 -5.51 20.79 -1.17
C ARG A 70 -5.51 21.51 0.17
N SER A 71 -6.65 21.45 0.83
CA SER A 71 -6.81 22.12 2.11
C SER A 71 -6.58 21.21 3.31
N TYR A 72 -6.27 19.95 3.07
CA TYR A 72 -6.06 18.99 4.15
C TYR A 72 -4.96 18.02 3.75
N GLN A 73 -4.33 17.44 4.77
CA GLN A 73 -3.28 16.47 4.56
C GLN A 73 -3.88 15.11 4.22
N GLU A 74 -3.10 14.30 3.50
CA GLU A 74 -3.52 12.95 3.16
C GLU A 74 -2.90 11.97 4.13
N ASN A 75 -3.71 11.03 4.61
CA ASN A 75 -3.24 10.04 5.57
C ASN A 75 -2.60 8.86 4.86
N GLU A 76 -1.82 8.10 5.63
CA GLU A 76 -1.23 6.85 5.13
C GLU A 76 -2.34 5.92 4.64
N MET A 77 -2.08 5.24 3.55
CA MET A 77 -3.04 4.29 2.97
C MET A 77 -2.46 2.90 2.93
N CYS A 78 -3.32 1.92 2.97
CA CYS A 78 -2.93 0.53 2.87
C CYS A 78 -3.85 -0.18 1.89
N PHE A 79 -3.26 -0.90 0.95
CA PHE A 79 -4.01 -1.72 0.01
C PHE A 79 -3.70 -3.18 0.28
N PHE A 80 -4.74 -3.99 0.41
CA PHE A 80 -4.58 -5.42 0.62
C PHE A 80 -4.89 -6.15 -0.67
N ARG A 81 -4.11 -7.18 -0.96
CA ARG A 81 -4.32 -8.01 -2.12
C ARG A 81 -4.23 -9.47 -1.70
N MET A 82 -5.20 -10.24 -2.11
CA MET A 82 -5.23 -11.65 -1.84
C MET A 82 -4.65 -12.39 -3.04
N SER A 83 -3.83 -13.41 -2.78
CA SER A 83 -3.27 -14.21 -3.86
C SER A 83 -4.36 -15.03 -4.53
N GLU A 84 -4.06 -15.56 -5.72
CA GLU A 84 -5.03 -16.33 -6.49
C GLU A 84 -5.48 -17.57 -5.74
N ASP A 85 -4.56 -18.23 -5.04
CA ASP A 85 -4.90 -19.42 -4.27
C ASP A 85 -5.54 -19.07 -2.92
N LYS A 86 -5.69 -17.79 -2.64
CA LYS A 86 -6.29 -17.27 -1.41
C LYS A 86 -5.53 -17.69 -0.15
N MET A 87 -4.26 -18.01 -0.29
CA MET A 87 -3.44 -18.45 0.83
C MET A 87 -2.57 -17.34 1.40
N THR A 88 -2.48 -16.22 0.71
CA THR A 88 -1.59 -15.14 1.12
C THR A 88 -2.30 -13.80 0.94
N VAL A 89 -2.19 -12.95 1.93
CA VAL A 89 -2.65 -11.56 1.84
C VAL A 89 -1.44 -10.66 1.93
N THR A 90 -1.31 -9.79 0.95
CA THR A 90 -0.21 -8.84 0.87
C THR A 90 -0.74 -7.43 1.11
N ALA A 91 -0.04 -6.68 1.92
CA ALA A 91 -0.35 -5.27 2.17
C ALA A 91 0.69 -4.40 1.50
N ARG A 92 0.23 -3.32 0.90
CA ARG A 92 1.12 -2.34 0.30
C ARG A 92 0.71 -0.98 0.84
N PHE A 93 1.65 -0.29 1.46
CA PHE A 93 1.38 0.98 2.11
C PHE A 93 1.88 2.13 1.26
N ILE A 94 1.10 3.19 1.22
CA ILE A 94 1.46 4.42 0.52
C ILE A 94 1.66 5.49 1.58
N ALA A 95 2.74 6.23 1.47
CA ALA A 95 3.12 7.21 2.47
C ALA A 95 2.07 8.31 2.62
N PRO A 96 1.88 8.84 3.82
CA PRO A 96 1.03 10.01 4.01
C PRO A 96 1.71 11.24 3.45
N SER A 97 0.96 12.34 3.32
CA SER A 97 1.57 13.60 2.94
C SER A 97 2.44 14.12 4.09
N ASN A 98 3.13 15.21 3.85
CA ASN A 98 4.14 15.73 4.76
C ASN A 98 3.69 15.91 6.21
N ALA A 99 2.41 16.15 6.45
CA ALA A 99 1.87 16.24 7.79
C ALA A 99 0.67 15.31 8.00
N GLY A 100 0.55 14.28 7.16
CA GLY A 100 -0.52 13.31 7.28
C GLY A 100 -0.28 12.31 8.40
N SER A 101 -1.33 11.64 8.81
CA SER A 101 -1.28 10.67 9.89
C SER A 101 -0.91 9.30 9.37
N THR A 102 -0.27 8.51 10.23
CA THR A 102 0.05 7.11 9.91
C THR A 102 -0.96 6.19 10.57
N MET A 103 -1.06 4.98 10.06
CA MET A 103 -1.97 3.98 10.60
C MET A 103 -1.35 3.30 11.82
N SER A 104 -2.19 3.06 12.83
CA SER A 104 -1.77 2.29 13.99
C SER A 104 -1.96 0.80 13.71
N LYS A 105 -1.38 -0.04 14.57
CA LYS A 105 -1.57 -1.49 14.46
C LYS A 105 -3.06 -1.83 14.56
N ASP A 106 -3.78 -1.20 15.46
CA ASP A 106 -5.20 -1.46 15.63
C ASP A 106 -5.97 -1.14 14.37
N GLU A 107 -5.63 -0.05 13.71
CA GLU A 107 -6.29 0.32 12.45
C GLU A 107 -6.01 -0.70 11.35
N ILE A 108 -4.78 -1.18 11.28
CA ILE A 108 -4.42 -2.19 10.28
C ILE A 108 -5.19 -3.48 10.55
N LEU A 109 -5.24 -3.92 11.81
CA LEU A 109 -5.96 -5.14 12.17
C LEU A 109 -7.46 -4.99 11.93
N LYS A 110 -8.02 -3.83 12.21
CA LYS A 110 -9.41 -3.56 11.93
C LYS A 110 -9.73 -3.67 10.45
N ASP A 111 -8.85 -3.15 9.62
CA ASP A 111 -9.00 -3.25 8.17
C ASP A 111 -8.98 -4.70 7.72
N LEU A 112 -8.07 -5.50 8.26
CA LEU A 112 -8.02 -6.92 7.94
C LEU A 112 -9.31 -7.62 8.34
N TYR A 113 -9.79 -7.36 9.55
CA TYR A 113 -11.01 -7.97 10.03
C TYR A 113 -12.23 -7.54 9.20
N ALA A 114 -12.24 -6.30 8.77
CA ALA A 114 -13.33 -5.80 7.94
C ALA A 114 -13.38 -6.52 6.59
N ARG A 115 -12.25 -7.07 6.14
CA ARG A 115 -12.17 -7.83 4.91
C ARG A 115 -12.29 -9.33 5.16
N GLN A 116 -12.75 -9.71 6.35
CA GLN A 116 -12.96 -11.11 6.74
C GLN A 116 -11.65 -11.90 6.88
N ILE A 117 -10.55 -11.22 7.04
CA ILE A 117 -9.25 -11.86 7.24
C ILE A 117 -8.99 -11.92 8.73
N ARG A 118 -9.17 -13.09 9.34
CA ARG A 118 -9.09 -13.24 10.79
C ARG A 118 -8.09 -14.27 11.25
N PHE A 119 -7.63 -15.13 10.34
CA PHE A 119 -6.71 -16.20 10.69
C PHE A 119 -5.41 -16.02 9.95
N GLY A 120 -4.35 -16.52 10.53
CA GLY A 120 -3.06 -16.50 9.86
C GLY A 120 -2.42 -15.13 9.74
N ILE A 121 -2.89 -14.16 10.52
CA ILE A 121 -2.33 -12.83 10.48
C ILE A 121 -0.93 -12.86 11.06
N ASP A 122 0.03 -12.32 10.31
CA ASP A 122 1.42 -12.26 10.74
C ASP A 122 1.65 -10.94 11.46
N GLU A 123 1.41 -10.94 12.75
CA GLU A 123 1.57 -9.72 13.53
C GLU A 123 3.03 -9.28 13.60
N ALA A 124 3.97 -10.23 13.50
CA ALA A 124 5.39 -9.87 13.48
C ALA A 124 5.73 -9.03 12.25
N ALA A 125 5.15 -9.37 11.10
CA ALA A 125 5.38 -8.59 9.89
C ALA A 125 4.78 -7.19 10.03
N ILE A 126 3.60 -7.09 10.64
CA ILE A 126 2.96 -5.80 10.89
C ILE A 126 3.81 -4.98 11.86
N ASP A 127 4.27 -5.60 12.93
CA ASP A 127 5.11 -4.91 13.91
C ASP A 127 6.41 -4.43 13.29
N ALA A 128 7.00 -5.24 12.42
CA ALA A 128 8.23 -4.86 11.73
C ALA A 128 7.99 -3.64 10.84
N PHE A 129 6.87 -3.61 10.14
CA PHE A 129 6.51 -2.45 9.32
C PHE A 129 6.31 -1.21 10.20
N LEU A 130 5.61 -1.35 11.31
CA LEU A 130 5.36 -0.21 12.19
C LEU A 130 6.64 0.36 12.76
N LYS A 131 7.64 -0.48 12.95
CA LYS A 131 8.92 -0.05 13.47
C LYS A 131 9.77 0.63 12.40
N ASN A 132 9.69 0.16 11.17
CA ASN A 132 10.48 0.70 10.06
C ASN A 132 9.62 0.67 8.80
N ARG A 133 8.87 1.72 8.58
CA ARG A 133 7.88 1.76 7.52
C ARG A 133 8.54 1.74 6.14
N THR A 134 8.12 0.78 5.32
CA THR A 134 8.58 0.67 3.95
C THR A 134 7.39 0.84 3.04
N TYR A 135 7.41 1.89 2.24
CA TYR A 135 6.29 2.22 1.37
C TYR A 135 6.51 1.67 -0.03
N CYS A 136 5.43 1.53 -0.78
CA CYS A 136 5.45 0.95 -2.13
C CYS A 136 6.14 -0.40 -2.13
N THR A 137 5.95 -1.15 -1.06
CA THR A 137 6.59 -2.44 -0.86
C THR A 137 5.51 -3.44 -0.44
N ASP A 138 5.52 -4.61 -1.07
CA ASP A 138 4.58 -5.65 -0.72
C ASP A 138 5.03 -6.37 0.54
N ILE A 139 4.15 -6.44 1.52
CA ILE A 139 4.42 -7.08 2.80
C ILE A 139 3.37 -8.16 3.00
N VAL A 140 3.80 -9.39 3.22
CA VAL A 140 2.86 -10.46 3.50
C VAL A 140 2.39 -10.32 4.94
N VAL A 141 1.11 -10.06 5.12
CA VAL A 141 0.55 -9.79 6.45
C VAL A 141 -0.35 -10.91 6.93
N ALA A 142 -0.70 -11.87 6.09
CA ALA A 142 -1.48 -13.01 6.50
C ALA A 142 -1.21 -14.18 5.58
N ARG A 143 -1.23 -15.38 6.15
CA ARG A 143 -1.06 -16.62 5.39
C ARG A 143 -2.09 -17.62 5.85
N GLY A 144 -2.74 -18.25 4.90
CA GLY A 144 -3.66 -19.33 5.21
C GLY A 144 -2.91 -20.61 5.42
N LYS A 145 -3.61 -21.58 5.96
CA LYS A 145 -3.06 -22.90 6.09
C LYS A 145 -3.46 -23.70 4.87
N GLU A 146 -2.55 -24.52 4.41
CA GLU A 146 -2.91 -25.42 3.34
C GLU A 146 -3.95 -26.41 3.82
N PRO A 147 -4.93 -26.74 2.97
CA PRO A 147 -5.92 -27.73 3.37
C PRO A 147 -5.25 -29.04 3.62
N ARG A 148 -5.61 -29.63 4.73
CA ARG A 148 -5.11 -30.93 4.97
C ARG A 148 -6.01 -31.92 4.31
N HIS A 149 -5.41 -33.04 4.01
CA HIS A 149 -6.13 -34.12 3.42
C HIS A 149 -7.32 -34.50 4.32
N GLY A 150 -8.48 -34.43 3.80
CA GLY A 150 -9.66 -34.75 4.58
C GLY A 150 -10.29 -33.60 5.32
N GLU A 151 -9.62 -32.47 5.33
CA GLU A 151 -10.19 -31.33 5.96
C GLU A 151 -10.52 -30.36 4.92
N ASN A 152 -11.63 -30.30 4.50
CA ASN A 152 -11.80 -29.55 3.39
C ASN A 152 -12.59 -28.39 3.57
N ALA A 153 -13.63 -28.48 3.98
CA ALA A 153 -14.58 -27.44 3.94
C ALA A 153 -14.21 -26.20 4.60
N TRP A 154 -13.21 -26.25 5.27
CA TRP A 154 -12.86 -25.19 6.08
C TRP A 154 -12.09 -24.13 5.48
N ILE A 155 -11.73 -24.30 4.30
CA ILE A 155 -10.91 -23.31 3.71
C ILE A 155 -11.50 -21.97 3.71
N GLU A 156 -12.76 -21.93 3.58
CA GLU A 156 -13.38 -20.68 3.48
C GLU A 156 -13.23 -19.86 4.69
N TYR A 157 -12.94 -20.43 5.79
CA TYR A 157 -12.88 -19.61 6.94
C TYR A 157 -11.73 -18.67 6.99
N PHE A 158 -10.72 -18.86 6.20
CA PHE A 158 -9.65 -17.94 6.21
C PHE A 158 -10.00 -16.74 5.37
N PHE A 159 -10.56 -16.93 4.22
CA PHE A 159 -10.92 -15.85 3.33
C PHE A 159 -12.38 -15.94 2.99
N GLU A 160 -13.19 -15.90 4.00
CA GLU A 160 -14.55 -16.08 3.82
C GLU A 160 -15.17 -14.93 3.21
N THR A 161 -14.70 -14.43 2.30
CA THR A 161 -15.20 -13.31 1.79
C THR A 161 -16.19 -13.52 0.82
N ASP A 162 -16.25 -14.35 0.43
CA ASP A 162 -17.03 -14.35 -0.53
C ASP A 162 -18.05 -14.91 -0.36
N LEU A 163 -18.15 -14.53 -0.09
CA LEU A 163 -18.98 -14.76 -0.04
C LEU A 163 -19.61 -15.68 -0.61
N GLN A 164 -19.50 -16.15 -0.73
CA GLN A 164 -20.05 -17.05 -1.15
C GLN A 164 -19.59 -18.08 -0.98
N ALA A 165 -19.12 -18.15 -0.56
CA ALA A 165 -18.68 -18.98 -0.35
C ALA A 165 -18.76 -19.77 0.36
N LYS A 166 -18.87 -20.27 0.46
CA LYS A 166 -18.77 -21.01 1.02
C LYS A 166 -18.57 -21.91 1.00
N PRO A 167 -18.18 -22.33 1.03
CA PRO A 167 -17.78 -23.25 1.02
C PRO A 167 -17.85 -24.17 1.39
N THR A 168 -18.02 -24.74 1.29
CA THR A 168 -18.07 -25.49 1.59
C THR A 168 -17.84 -26.26 1.61
N ARG A 169 -17.77 -26.80 1.72
CA ARG A 169 -17.41 -27.47 1.68
C ARG A 169 -17.38 -28.32 2.07
#